data_46e7c4e84df4a7a7da872860b39cb231
#
_entry.id   46e7c4e84df4a7a7da872860b39cb231
#
_cell.length_a   1.000
_cell.length_b   1.000
_cell.length_c   1.000
_cell.angle_alpha   90.00
_cell.angle_beta   90.00
_cell.angle_gamma   90.00
#
_symmetry.space_group_name_H-M   'P 1'
#
loop_
_entity.id
_entity.type
_entity.pdbx_description
1 polymer ?
#
loop_
_entity_poly.entity_id
_entity_poly.type
_entity_poly.pdbx_seq_one_letter_code
_entity_poly.pdbx_strand_id
1 'polypeptide(L)'
;MRRRALLIALPCVLAETAFAQGKPAVVAENAWSRPALARIGTAVAYLSFRNEGGQPVRILGGTTPVAERVEIHESVVENGVARMRPRPEGVAVDPGGVVRFEPNGLHLMLMKPHADLKAGQHFTLTLNLEDGGTVVVPVQVTMRAPVAGHGGASH
;
A
#
# COMPACT_ATOMS: atom_id res chain seq x y z
N MET A 1 19.46 62.00 -42.83
CA MET A 1 19.09 61.69 -41.43
C MET A 1 18.68 60.23 -41.37
N ARG A 2 19.57 59.34 -40.90
CA ARG A 2 19.31 57.89 -40.77
C ARG A 2 19.04 57.59 -39.32
N ARG A 3 17.77 57.23 -39.00
CA ARG A 3 17.37 56.82 -37.66
C ARG A 3 17.73 55.33 -37.50
N ARG A 4 18.67 55.00 -36.66
CA ARG A 4 19.00 53.65 -36.21
C ARG A 4 18.04 53.25 -35.13
N ALA A 5 17.16 52.28 -35.37
CA ALA A 5 16.34 51.65 -34.38
C ALA A 5 17.18 50.57 -33.63
N LEU A 6 17.32 50.74 -32.34
CA LEU A 6 17.99 49.77 -31.44
C LEU A 6 16.95 48.74 -30.98
N LEU A 7 17.07 47.52 -31.48
CA LEU A 7 16.28 46.37 -31.03
C LEU A 7 16.90 45.85 -29.73
N ILE A 8 16.23 46.06 -28.61
CA ILE A 8 16.59 45.47 -27.34
C ILE A 8 15.93 44.10 -27.29
N ALA A 9 16.74 43.04 -27.43
CA ALA A 9 16.31 41.67 -27.21
C ALA A 9 16.23 41.38 -25.70
N LEU A 10 15.02 41.09 -25.20
CA LEU A 10 14.76 40.68 -23.83
C LEU A 10 15.04 39.18 -23.71
N PRO A 11 15.94 38.72 -22.83
CA PRO A 11 16.10 37.27 -22.62
C PRO A 11 14.90 36.72 -21.85
N CYS A 12 14.17 35.82 -22.45
CA CYS A 12 13.12 35.04 -21.81
C CYS A 12 13.80 33.98 -20.92
N VAL A 13 13.83 34.25 -19.60
CA VAL A 13 14.29 33.28 -18.61
C VAL A 13 13.18 32.26 -18.43
N LEU A 14 13.33 31.09 -19.05
CA LEU A 14 12.52 29.91 -18.75
C LEU A 14 12.88 29.42 -17.35
N ALA A 15 12.03 29.73 -16.36
CA ALA A 15 12.13 29.13 -15.07
C ALA A 15 11.71 27.66 -15.17
N GLU A 16 12.69 26.75 -15.21
CA GLU A 16 12.46 25.33 -15.03
C GLU A 16 11.94 25.10 -13.61
N THR A 17 10.64 24.88 -13.47
CA THR A 17 10.05 24.38 -12.21
C THR A 17 10.49 22.93 -12.04
N ALA A 18 11.58 22.71 -11.33
CA ALA A 18 11.97 21.39 -10.85
C ALA A 18 10.85 20.92 -9.92
N PHE A 19 10.01 19.99 -10.40
CA PHE A 19 9.14 19.21 -9.53
C PHE A 19 10.07 18.38 -8.63
N ALA A 20 10.22 18.80 -7.40
CA ALA A 20 10.82 17.99 -6.37
C ALA A 20 9.96 16.71 -6.27
N GLN A 21 10.48 15.58 -6.73
CA GLN A 21 9.89 14.26 -6.49
C GLN A 21 10.09 14.00 -4.98
N GLY A 22 9.13 14.48 -4.18
CA GLY A 22 9.10 14.20 -2.76
C GLY A 22 9.00 12.68 -2.55
N LYS A 23 9.67 12.18 -1.51
CA LYS A 23 9.49 10.82 -1.01
C LYS A 23 7.98 10.53 -0.92
N PRO A 24 7.49 9.36 -1.37
CA PRO A 24 6.08 9.05 -1.28
C PRO A 24 5.58 9.27 0.15
N ALA A 25 4.44 9.96 0.28
CA ALA A 25 3.87 10.31 1.58
C ALA A 25 3.44 9.07 2.39
N VAL A 26 3.32 7.91 1.75
CA VAL A 26 2.91 6.64 2.37
C VAL A 26 3.82 5.50 1.93
N VAL A 27 4.08 4.57 2.84
CA VAL A 27 4.93 3.40 2.62
C VAL A 27 4.18 2.15 3.08
N ALA A 28 4.06 1.16 2.18
CA ALA A 28 3.61 -0.19 2.52
C ALA A 28 4.79 -1.15 2.39
N GLU A 29 5.04 -1.93 3.42
CA GLU A 29 6.23 -2.79 3.51
C GLU A 29 5.95 -4.10 4.22
N ASN A 30 6.86 -5.06 4.09
CA ASN A 30 6.79 -6.39 4.73
C ASN A 30 5.50 -7.14 4.37
N ALA A 31 5.04 -6.99 3.12
CA ALA A 31 3.80 -7.60 2.69
C ALA A 31 3.99 -9.10 2.41
N TRP A 32 3.13 -9.90 3.01
CA TRP A 32 3.13 -11.34 2.87
C TRP A 32 1.73 -11.93 2.94
N SER A 33 1.56 -13.12 2.40
CA SER A 33 0.32 -13.89 2.42
C SER A 33 0.61 -15.33 2.84
N ARG A 34 -0.36 -15.99 3.43
CA ARG A 34 -0.27 -17.43 3.65
C ARG A 34 -0.65 -18.17 2.37
N PRO A 35 -0.10 -19.38 2.14
CA PRO A 35 -0.63 -20.29 1.13
C PRO A 35 -2.13 -20.51 1.35
N ALA A 36 -2.90 -20.56 0.28
CA ALA A 36 -4.34 -20.74 0.33
C ALA A 36 -4.84 -21.54 -0.86
N LEU A 37 -5.89 -22.33 -0.65
CA LEU A 37 -6.56 -23.06 -1.71
C LEU A 37 -7.72 -22.21 -2.24
N ALA A 38 -7.78 -22.00 -3.56
CA ALA A 38 -8.81 -21.20 -4.20
C ALA A 38 -10.24 -21.67 -3.89
N ARG A 39 -10.43 -22.98 -3.74
CA ARG A 39 -11.74 -23.61 -3.39
C ARG A 39 -12.30 -23.17 -2.04
N ILE A 40 -11.47 -22.60 -1.15
CA ILE A 40 -11.91 -22.05 0.14
C ILE A 40 -12.61 -20.69 -0.07
N GLY A 41 -12.37 -20.02 -1.21
CA GLY A 41 -13.00 -18.74 -1.56
C GLY A 41 -12.36 -17.52 -0.95
N THR A 42 -11.37 -17.68 -0.06
CA THR A 42 -10.65 -16.57 0.58
C THR A 42 -9.18 -16.88 0.79
N ALA A 43 -8.36 -15.82 0.77
CA ALA A 43 -6.98 -15.82 1.21
C ALA A 43 -6.72 -14.57 2.04
N VAL A 44 -5.59 -14.49 2.74
CA VAL A 44 -5.27 -13.37 3.60
C VAL A 44 -3.89 -12.81 3.26
N ALA A 45 -3.77 -11.49 3.33
CA ALA A 45 -2.49 -10.80 3.22
C ALA A 45 -2.30 -9.85 4.42
N TYR A 46 -1.05 -9.62 4.75
CA TYR A 46 -0.59 -8.83 5.87
C TYR A 46 0.50 -7.87 5.41
N LEU A 47 0.61 -6.72 6.04
CA LEU A 47 1.66 -5.74 5.76
C LEU A 47 1.72 -4.69 6.88
N SER A 48 2.77 -3.88 6.87
CA SER A 48 2.82 -2.63 7.62
C SER A 48 2.59 -1.46 6.67
N PHE A 49 1.75 -0.52 7.10
CA PHE A 49 1.49 0.72 6.37
C PHE A 49 1.87 1.90 7.25
N ARG A 50 2.70 2.79 6.75
CA ARG A 50 3.16 3.99 7.45
C ARG A 50 2.82 5.24 6.65
N ASN A 51 2.26 6.22 7.32
CA ASN A 51 2.01 7.55 6.77
C ASN A 51 3.20 8.46 7.13
N GLU A 52 4.04 8.78 6.16
CA GLU A 52 5.17 9.71 6.30
C GLU A 52 4.81 11.14 5.88
N GLY A 53 3.57 11.36 5.45
CA GLY A 53 3.04 12.66 5.06
C GLY A 53 2.56 13.50 6.25
N GLY A 54 2.16 14.74 5.99
CA GLY A 54 1.66 15.69 6.98
C GLY A 54 0.13 15.69 7.14
N GLN A 55 -0.59 14.84 6.43
CA GLN A 55 -2.06 14.74 6.48
C GLN A 55 -2.49 13.30 6.80
N PRO A 56 -3.61 13.11 7.48
CA PRO A 56 -4.20 11.78 7.68
C PRO A 56 -4.49 11.11 6.34
N VAL A 57 -4.29 9.79 6.27
CA VAL A 57 -4.59 8.97 5.11
C VAL A 57 -5.54 7.86 5.54
N ARG A 58 -6.51 7.49 4.69
CA ARG A 58 -7.41 6.37 4.94
C ARG A 58 -7.25 5.31 3.86
N ILE A 59 -7.02 4.07 4.29
CA ILE A 59 -6.95 2.89 3.42
C ILE A 59 -8.36 2.30 3.32
N LEU A 60 -8.88 2.12 2.11
CA LEU A 60 -10.25 1.62 1.87
C LEU A 60 -10.31 0.14 1.50
N GLY A 61 -9.18 -0.49 1.26
CA GLY A 61 -9.05 -1.85 0.75
C GLY A 61 -8.07 -1.88 -0.41
N GLY A 62 -8.32 -2.70 -1.42
CA GLY A 62 -7.38 -2.77 -2.53
C GLY A 62 -7.84 -3.64 -3.68
N THR A 63 -6.91 -3.85 -4.60
CA THR A 63 -7.06 -4.75 -5.76
C THR A 63 -5.81 -5.60 -5.93
N THR A 64 -5.95 -6.75 -6.58
CA THR A 64 -4.86 -7.66 -6.91
C THR A 64 -5.23 -8.48 -8.14
N PRO A 65 -4.28 -8.88 -8.99
CA PRO A 65 -4.56 -9.76 -10.11
C PRO A 65 -4.88 -11.21 -9.70
N VAL A 66 -4.67 -11.58 -8.44
CA VAL A 66 -4.86 -12.99 -7.98
C VAL A 66 -6.21 -13.25 -7.32
N ALA A 67 -7.05 -12.23 -7.12
CA ALA A 67 -8.38 -12.37 -6.52
C ALA A 67 -9.37 -11.35 -7.11
N GLU A 68 -10.68 -11.61 -6.94
CA GLU A 68 -11.73 -10.73 -7.46
C GLU A 68 -11.71 -9.35 -6.80
N ARG A 69 -11.47 -9.28 -5.48
CA ARG A 69 -11.39 -8.04 -4.71
C ARG A 69 -10.61 -8.23 -3.41
N VAL A 70 -10.19 -7.12 -2.81
CA VAL A 70 -9.50 -7.07 -1.52
C VAL A 70 -10.26 -6.19 -0.56
N GLU A 71 -10.63 -6.75 0.59
CA GLU A 71 -11.37 -6.07 1.65
C GLU A 71 -10.52 -6.00 2.92
N ILE A 72 -10.74 -4.96 3.73
CA ILE A 72 -10.16 -4.89 5.08
C ILE A 72 -11.10 -5.59 6.05
N HIS A 73 -10.57 -6.52 6.82
CA HIS A 73 -11.27 -7.20 7.91
C HIS A 73 -10.49 -7.06 9.21
N GLU A 74 -11.17 -7.25 10.31
CA GLU A 74 -10.59 -7.25 11.65
C GLU A 74 -11.05 -8.50 12.41
N SER A 75 -10.10 -9.17 13.06
CA SER A 75 -10.40 -10.24 13.99
C SER A 75 -10.64 -9.64 15.37
N VAL A 76 -11.83 -9.90 15.94
CA VAL A 76 -12.20 -9.49 17.29
C VAL A 76 -12.58 -10.72 18.13
N VAL A 77 -12.32 -10.68 19.42
CA VAL A 77 -12.76 -11.72 20.33
C VAL A 77 -13.94 -11.17 21.14
N GLU A 78 -15.11 -11.79 20.98
CA GLU A 78 -16.33 -11.42 21.69
C GLU A 78 -16.85 -12.63 22.45
N ASN A 79 -16.98 -12.50 23.78
CA ASN A 79 -17.42 -13.58 24.66
C ASN A 79 -16.62 -14.88 24.49
N GLY A 80 -15.29 -14.76 24.27
CA GLY A 80 -14.40 -15.90 24.05
C GLY A 80 -14.45 -16.50 22.65
N VAL A 81 -15.23 -15.94 21.72
CA VAL A 81 -15.35 -16.40 20.33
C VAL A 81 -14.66 -15.41 19.40
N ALA A 82 -13.71 -15.91 18.60
CA ALA A 82 -13.09 -15.13 17.53
C ALA A 82 -14.08 -14.92 16.38
N ARG A 83 -14.24 -13.67 15.96
CA ARG A 83 -15.08 -13.26 14.83
C ARG A 83 -14.27 -12.37 13.90
N MET A 84 -14.53 -12.50 12.60
CA MET A 84 -14.01 -11.57 11.59
C MET A 84 -15.11 -10.59 11.20
N ARG A 85 -14.79 -9.31 11.21
CA ARG A 85 -15.69 -8.22 10.82
C ARG A 85 -15.10 -7.43 9.67
N PRO A 86 -15.86 -7.20 8.59
CA PRO A 86 -15.42 -6.29 7.54
C PRO A 86 -15.35 -4.85 8.07
N ARG A 87 -14.37 -4.09 7.56
CA ARG A 87 -14.16 -2.66 7.85
C ARG A 87 -14.35 -1.84 6.56
N PRO A 88 -15.61 -1.72 6.07
CA PRO A 88 -15.89 -1.02 4.81
C PRO A 88 -15.57 0.48 4.88
N GLU A 89 -15.58 1.07 6.07
CA GLU A 89 -15.15 2.45 6.32
C GLU A 89 -13.64 2.64 6.17
N GLY A 90 -12.89 1.54 6.01
CA GLY A 90 -11.45 1.58 5.92
C GLY A 90 -10.74 1.84 7.26
N VAL A 91 -9.45 2.12 7.17
CA VAL A 91 -8.56 2.36 8.33
C VAL A 91 -7.84 3.68 8.15
N ALA A 92 -8.02 4.60 9.10
CA ALA A 92 -7.30 5.87 9.12
C ALA A 92 -5.89 5.68 9.69
N VAL A 93 -4.92 6.41 9.11
CA VAL A 93 -3.53 6.45 9.54
C VAL A 93 -3.11 7.91 9.69
N ASP A 94 -2.92 8.34 10.92
CA ASP A 94 -2.50 9.71 11.22
C ASP A 94 -1.10 10.03 10.68
N PRO A 95 -0.73 11.30 10.53
CA PRO A 95 0.63 11.71 10.18
C PRO A 95 1.66 11.09 11.11
N GLY A 96 2.67 10.42 10.56
CA GLY A 96 3.69 9.68 11.30
C GLY A 96 3.20 8.34 11.89
N GLY A 97 1.91 8.02 11.73
CA GLY A 97 1.30 6.79 12.23
C GLY A 97 1.68 5.54 11.44
N VAL A 98 1.59 4.40 12.12
CA VAL A 98 1.80 3.08 11.54
C VAL A 98 0.59 2.20 11.86
N VAL A 99 0.03 1.56 10.83
CA VAL A 99 -0.98 0.52 10.97
C VAL A 99 -0.38 -0.81 10.55
N ARG A 100 -0.60 -1.86 11.34
CA ARG A 100 -0.16 -3.22 11.02
C ARG A 100 -1.37 -4.08 10.71
N PHE A 101 -1.32 -4.68 9.53
CA PHE A 101 -2.19 -5.78 9.16
C PHE A 101 -1.45 -7.05 9.52
N GLU A 102 -1.96 -7.78 10.51
CA GLU A 102 -1.29 -8.92 11.12
C GLU A 102 -2.28 -10.01 11.56
N PRO A 103 -1.82 -11.25 11.75
CA PRO A 103 -2.68 -12.32 12.27
C PRO A 103 -3.33 -11.94 13.60
N ASN A 104 -4.62 -12.27 13.75
CA ASN A 104 -5.47 -11.96 14.89
C ASN A 104 -5.82 -10.47 15.08
N GLY A 105 -5.49 -9.62 14.14
CA GLY A 105 -5.83 -8.21 14.10
C GLY A 105 -6.47 -7.81 12.78
N LEU A 106 -6.13 -6.62 12.31
CA LEU A 106 -6.48 -6.17 10.97
C LEU A 106 -5.79 -7.06 9.93
N HIS A 107 -6.49 -7.37 8.84
CA HIS A 107 -5.94 -8.12 7.72
C HIS A 107 -6.65 -7.77 6.43
N LEU A 108 -5.96 -8.04 5.31
CA LEU A 108 -6.49 -7.87 3.98
C LEU A 108 -7.04 -9.22 3.51
N MET A 109 -8.35 -9.29 3.35
CA MET A 109 -9.05 -10.49 2.87
C MET A 109 -9.11 -10.44 1.35
N LEU A 110 -8.45 -11.39 0.69
CA LEU A 110 -8.53 -11.61 -0.75
C LEU A 110 -9.74 -12.49 -1.03
N MET A 111 -10.76 -11.90 -1.64
CA MET A 111 -12.03 -12.59 -1.92
C MET A 111 -11.98 -13.29 -3.27
N LYS A 112 -12.40 -14.54 -3.30
CA LYS A 112 -12.44 -15.40 -4.48
C LYS A 112 -11.11 -15.42 -5.26
N PRO A 113 -10.06 -15.98 -4.66
CA PRO A 113 -8.79 -16.18 -5.38
C PRO A 113 -9.02 -16.99 -6.68
N HIS A 114 -8.39 -16.55 -7.77
CA HIS A 114 -8.54 -17.16 -9.09
C HIS A 114 -7.81 -18.50 -9.19
N ALA A 115 -6.79 -18.73 -8.37
CA ALA A 115 -6.00 -19.94 -8.29
C ALA A 115 -5.42 -20.13 -6.87
N ASP A 116 -4.90 -21.32 -6.59
CA ASP A 116 -4.19 -21.59 -5.34
C ASP A 116 -2.97 -20.68 -5.20
N LEU A 117 -2.79 -20.11 -4.01
CA LEU A 117 -1.58 -19.38 -3.63
C LEU A 117 -0.60 -20.35 -2.98
N LYS A 118 0.53 -20.58 -3.62
CA LYS A 118 1.57 -21.51 -3.16
C LYS A 118 2.76 -20.78 -2.57
N ALA A 119 3.35 -21.35 -1.52
CA ALA A 119 4.58 -20.79 -0.92
C ALA A 119 5.66 -20.59 -2.00
N GLY A 120 6.37 -19.46 -1.91
CA GLY A 120 7.38 -19.04 -2.87
C GLY A 120 6.86 -18.18 -4.03
N GLN A 121 5.54 -18.12 -4.23
CA GLN A 121 4.95 -17.21 -5.22
C GLN A 121 4.99 -15.75 -4.73
N HIS A 122 4.91 -14.83 -5.70
CA HIS A 122 4.74 -13.41 -5.46
C HIS A 122 3.58 -12.89 -6.28
N PHE A 123 2.89 -11.90 -5.75
CA PHE A 123 1.86 -11.17 -6.48
C PHE A 123 1.87 -9.69 -6.06
N THR A 124 1.22 -8.85 -6.84
CA THR A 124 1.11 -7.43 -6.56
C THR A 124 -0.21 -7.14 -5.84
N LEU A 125 -0.15 -6.35 -4.78
CA LEU A 125 -1.29 -5.77 -4.11
C LEU A 125 -1.27 -4.25 -4.33
N THR A 126 -2.41 -3.69 -4.73
CA THR A 126 -2.60 -2.25 -4.86
C THR A 126 -3.61 -1.81 -3.80
N LEU A 127 -3.16 -1.05 -2.81
CA LEU A 127 -4.02 -0.44 -1.79
C LEU A 127 -4.68 0.82 -2.36
N ASN A 128 -5.97 0.98 -2.09
CA ASN A 128 -6.74 2.16 -2.49
C ASN A 128 -6.87 3.11 -1.31
N LEU A 129 -6.59 4.39 -1.54
CA LEU A 129 -6.71 5.46 -0.55
C LEU A 129 -7.97 6.30 -0.81
N GLU A 130 -8.50 6.91 0.24
CA GLU A 130 -9.72 7.72 0.19
C GLU A 130 -9.61 8.94 -0.74
N ASP A 131 -8.41 9.51 -0.87
CA ASP A 131 -8.10 10.63 -1.78
C ASP A 131 -8.01 10.23 -3.26
N GLY A 132 -8.22 8.95 -3.58
CA GLY A 132 -8.06 8.38 -4.91
C GLY A 132 -6.64 7.94 -5.24
N GLY A 133 -5.69 8.14 -4.34
CA GLY A 133 -4.32 7.63 -4.46
C GLY A 133 -4.25 6.11 -4.32
N THR A 134 -3.13 5.54 -4.75
CA THR A 134 -2.87 4.11 -4.64
C THR A 134 -1.45 3.84 -4.15
N VAL A 135 -1.27 2.72 -3.45
CA VAL A 135 0.05 2.23 -3.02
C VAL A 135 0.22 0.80 -3.50
N VAL A 136 1.24 0.58 -4.32
CA VAL A 136 1.56 -0.73 -4.88
C VAL A 136 2.63 -1.40 -4.04
N VAL A 137 2.40 -2.65 -3.63
CA VAL A 137 3.34 -3.42 -2.82
C VAL A 137 3.43 -4.86 -3.33
N PRO A 138 4.66 -5.42 -3.48
CA PRO A 138 4.85 -6.83 -3.77
C PRO A 138 4.56 -7.66 -2.51
N VAL A 139 3.77 -8.71 -2.66
CA VAL A 139 3.40 -9.65 -1.60
C VAL A 139 4.08 -10.98 -1.84
N GLN A 140 4.77 -11.50 -0.84
CA GLN A 140 5.36 -12.84 -0.88
C GLN A 140 4.42 -13.86 -0.23
N VAL A 141 4.18 -14.98 -0.88
CA VAL A 141 3.44 -16.11 -0.30
C VAL A 141 4.41 -16.97 0.51
N THR A 142 4.20 -17.03 1.83
CA THR A 142 5.09 -17.74 2.75
C THR A 142 4.33 -18.38 3.93
N MET A 143 4.89 -19.43 4.50
CA MET A 143 4.31 -20.13 5.65
C MET A 143 4.40 -19.33 6.97
N ARG A 144 5.33 -18.38 7.05
CA ARG A 144 5.58 -17.55 8.24
C ARG A 144 5.80 -16.10 7.83
N ALA A 145 5.49 -15.18 8.73
CA ALA A 145 5.82 -13.78 8.53
C ALA A 145 7.32 -13.64 8.19
N PRO A 146 7.67 -12.84 7.16
CA PRO A 146 9.07 -12.49 6.92
C PRO A 146 9.66 -11.86 8.18
N VAL A 147 10.86 -12.28 8.54
CA VAL A 147 11.61 -11.58 9.61
C VAL A 147 11.93 -10.20 9.07
N ALA A 148 11.53 -9.14 9.76
CA ALA A 148 11.94 -7.78 9.39
C ALA A 148 13.47 -7.76 9.34
N GLY A 149 14.02 -7.72 8.12
CA GLY A 149 15.45 -7.65 7.92
C GLY A 149 15.98 -6.38 8.56
N HIS A 150 16.75 -6.50 9.62
CA HIS A 150 17.67 -5.44 10.00
C HIS A 150 18.57 -5.25 8.78
N GLY A 151 18.46 -4.09 8.13
CA GLY A 151 19.32 -3.75 7.00
C GLY A 151 20.77 -4.00 7.38
N GLY A 152 21.30 -5.13 6.91
CA GLY A 152 22.71 -5.40 6.99
C GLY A 152 23.44 -4.36 6.16
N ALA A 153 24.00 -3.36 6.80
CA ALA A 153 25.07 -2.58 6.21
C ALA A 153 26.22 -3.56 5.94
N SER A 154 26.36 -3.97 4.69
CA SER A 154 27.58 -4.65 4.25
C SER A 154 28.69 -3.61 4.16
N HIS A 155 29.71 -3.80 4.97
CA HIS A 155 31.00 -3.13 4.87
C HIS A 155 31.67 -3.47 3.54
#